data_c7a20ecbe1c4a24c267656d6d6646040
#
_entry.id   c7a20ecbe1c4a24c267656d6d6646040
#
_cell.length_a   1.000
_cell.length_b   1.000
_cell.length_c   1.000
_cell.angle_alpha   90.00
_cell.angle_beta   90.00
_cell.angle_gamma   90.00
#
_symmetry.space_group_name_H-M   'P 1'
#
loop_
_entity.id
_entity.type
_entity.pdbx_description
1 polymer ?
#
loop_
_entity_poly.entity_id
_entity_poly.type
_entity_poly.pdbx_seq_one_letter_code
_entity_poly.pdbx_strand_id
1 'polypeptide(L)'
;MMKNRPSLFLRILKWLAIVLFALVALFFLVRFVGQRINAATPKGGINEEMYVDINGSRQWINIYGQDLDNPVLLYLHGGPGSASSPISYAFTRKWADVYTIVTWDQRNCGKSYSEDQNSTPLTYDLMMRDGEELTKFLREYLHKDKITLLGHSWGTFYGCNLVLAHPEYYDCYIGTGQVVDFDKNEEAFQEVAGTWVDDEEGKSLYSTLTSQPGYNKEYYAARQALMKQYGYDMMAEGADYNLFAAQIFNPYYSLGGFYRFLKADFSVYDEFIKSDEFRKFSLLGRTEYQVPYYNINGDKDYQTNWLIAREYFDEISAPRKELFIMKDMTHGLLESRSGEFSEILHQIATVSRISSDRSERP
;
A
#
# COMPACT_ATOMS: atom_id res chain seq x y z
N MET A 1 38.06 -30.51 50.99
CA MET A 1 37.02 -30.32 49.98
C MET A 1 37.64 -29.80 48.67
N MET A 2 37.85 -30.69 47.69
CA MET A 2 38.33 -30.26 46.35
C MET A 2 37.20 -29.59 45.62
N LYS A 3 37.31 -28.28 45.37
CA LYS A 3 36.40 -27.56 44.45
C LYS A 3 36.60 -28.12 43.04
N ASN A 4 35.63 -28.90 42.54
CA ASN A 4 35.60 -29.37 41.16
C ASN A 4 35.64 -28.15 40.24
N ARG A 5 36.79 -27.87 39.58
CA ARG A 5 36.88 -26.83 38.56
C ARG A 5 36.05 -27.30 37.33
N PRO A 6 35.10 -26.51 36.85
CA PRO A 6 34.33 -26.90 35.67
C PRO A 6 35.26 -27.17 34.48
N SER A 7 34.95 -28.19 33.69
CA SER A 7 35.76 -28.56 32.51
C SER A 7 35.89 -27.37 31.58
N LEU A 8 36.96 -27.34 30.76
CA LEU A 8 37.17 -26.30 29.76
C LEU A 8 35.96 -26.13 28.87
N PHE A 9 35.34 -27.21 28.46
CA PHE A 9 34.09 -27.24 27.69
C PHE A 9 32.97 -26.45 28.36
N LEU A 10 32.71 -26.66 29.63
CA LEU A 10 31.65 -25.94 30.37
C LEU A 10 31.97 -24.45 30.51
N ARG A 11 33.24 -24.06 30.57
CA ARG A 11 33.62 -22.64 30.57
C ARG A 11 33.38 -21.99 29.20
N ILE A 12 33.74 -22.66 28.13
CA ILE A 12 33.47 -22.17 26.74
C ILE A 12 31.98 -22.04 26.55
N LEU A 13 31.16 -23.05 26.88
CA LEU A 13 29.70 -23.02 26.77
C LEU A 13 29.08 -21.86 27.55
N LYS A 14 29.55 -21.62 28.79
CA LYS A 14 29.11 -20.47 29.60
C LYS A 14 29.40 -19.13 28.91
N TRP A 15 30.62 -18.95 28.38
CA TRP A 15 30.96 -17.70 27.68
C TRP A 15 30.18 -17.52 26.40
N LEU A 16 29.94 -18.57 25.62
CA LEU A 16 29.07 -18.53 24.44
C LEU A 16 27.63 -18.14 24.82
N ALA A 17 27.09 -18.69 25.90
CA ALA A 17 25.77 -18.32 26.39
C ALA A 17 25.69 -16.85 26.85
N ILE A 18 26.75 -16.35 27.54
CA ILE A 18 26.83 -14.95 27.95
C ILE A 18 26.88 -14.02 26.73
N VAL A 19 27.73 -14.34 25.74
CA VAL A 19 27.84 -13.54 24.51
C VAL A 19 26.51 -13.55 23.73
N LEU A 20 25.89 -14.72 23.59
CA LEU A 20 24.58 -14.82 22.94
C LEU A 20 23.52 -13.98 23.66
N PHE A 21 23.46 -14.08 24.99
CA PHE A 21 22.53 -13.27 25.80
C PHE A 21 22.80 -11.76 25.61
N ALA A 22 24.07 -11.35 25.63
CA ALA A 22 24.43 -9.95 25.41
C ALA A 22 24.01 -9.45 24.01
N LEU A 23 24.21 -10.26 22.96
CA LEU A 23 23.79 -9.93 21.60
C LEU A 23 22.26 -9.82 21.49
N VAL A 24 21.52 -10.74 22.10
CA VAL A 24 20.06 -10.70 22.15
C VAL A 24 19.56 -9.46 22.90
N ALA A 25 20.16 -9.16 24.05
CA ALA A 25 19.82 -7.97 24.84
C ALA A 25 20.13 -6.68 24.05
N LEU A 26 21.27 -6.62 23.36
CA LEU A 26 21.64 -5.49 22.50
C LEU A 26 20.64 -5.33 21.35
N PHE A 27 20.24 -6.41 20.69
CA PHE A 27 19.23 -6.38 19.63
C PHE A 27 17.90 -5.77 20.13
N PHE A 28 17.42 -6.22 21.27
CA PHE A 28 16.16 -5.68 21.84
C PHE A 28 16.31 -4.22 22.28
N LEU A 29 17.47 -3.82 22.80
CA LEU A 29 17.74 -2.42 23.15
C LEU A 29 17.74 -1.53 21.90
N VAL A 30 18.49 -1.91 20.86
CA VAL A 30 18.56 -1.17 19.60
C VAL A 30 17.17 -1.07 18.95
N ARG A 31 16.42 -2.18 18.91
CA ARG A 31 15.05 -2.22 18.42
C ARG A 31 14.15 -1.27 19.22
N PHE A 32 14.20 -1.33 20.54
CA PHE A 32 13.40 -0.46 21.42
C PHE A 32 13.71 1.02 21.16
N VAL A 33 14.98 1.40 21.10
CA VAL A 33 15.40 2.78 20.81
C VAL A 33 14.90 3.22 19.44
N GLY A 34 15.10 2.43 18.40
CA GLY A 34 14.64 2.74 17.04
C GLY A 34 13.12 2.88 16.96
N GLN A 35 12.36 1.99 17.63
CA GLN A 35 10.90 2.10 17.71
C GLN A 35 10.47 3.38 18.44
N ARG A 36 11.15 3.78 19.51
CA ARG A 36 10.83 5.02 20.25
C ARG A 36 11.11 6.27 19.43
N ILE A 37 12.19 6.27 18.65
CA ILE A 37 12.48 7.37 17.70
C ILE A 37 11.35 7.45 16.65
N ASN A 38 10.96 6.33 16.09
CA ASN A 38 9.89 6.28 15.09
C ASN A 38 8.47 6.48 15.68
N ALA A 39 8.27 6.27 16.97
CA ALA A 39 7.00 6.56 17.64
C ALA A 39 6.85 8.02 18.07
N ALA A 40 7.88 8.86 17.90
CA ALA A 40 7.82 10.24 18.34
C ALA A 40 6.78 11.04 17.55
N THR A 41 5.96 11.78 18.27
CA THR A 41 5.02 12.73 17.66
C THR A 41 5.78 13.99 17.24
N PRO A 42 5.63 14.49 16.00
CA PRO A 42 6.19 15.77 15.59
C PRO A 42 5.70 16.92 16.45
N LYS A 43 6.55 17.92 16.67
CA LYS A 43 6.16 19.10 17.46
C LYS A 43 5.07 19.88 16.72
N GLY A 44 3.91 20.01 17.33
CA GLY A 44 2.73 20.66 16.72
C GLY A 44 1.93 19.76 15.79
N GLY A 45 2.37 18.50 15.61
CA GLY A 45 1.72 17.52 14.75
C GLY A 45 1.02 16.41 15.52
N ILE A 46 0.76 15.31 14.84
CA ILE A 46 0.04 14.14 15.33
C ILE A 46 0.81 12.85 15.01
N ASN A 47 0.77 11.86 15.90
CA ASN A 47 1.15 10.47 15.65
C ASN A 47 0.29 9.57 16.54
N GLU A 48 -0.81 9.09 16.00
CA GLU A 48 -1.79 8.28 16.72
C GLU A 48 -2.09 7.00 15.97
N GLU A 49 -2.18 5.89 16.68
CA GLU A 49 -2.71 4.64 16.17
C GLU A 49 -3.98 4.26 16.94
N MET A 50 -4.99 3.79 16.21
CA MET A 50 -6.24 3.36 16.82
C MET A 50 -6.94 2.27 16.00
N TYR A 51 -7.91 1.64 16.65
CA TYR A 51 -8.89 0.79 15.97
C TYR A 51 -10.22 1.52 15.90
N VAL A 52 -10.79 1.57 14.70
CA VAL A 52 -12.11 2.15 14.43
C VAL A 52 -13.08 1.01 14.15
N ASP A 53 -14.27 1.06 14.74
CA ASP A 53 -15.33 0.11 14.45
C ASP A 53 -16.05 0.52 13.15
N ILE A 54 -15.81 -0.23 12.09
CA ILE A 54 -16.31 0.06 10.74
C ILE A 54 -17.17 -1.12 10.28
N ASN A 55 -18.45 -0.93 10.13
CA ASN A 55 -19.44 -1.94 9.69
C ASN A 55 -19.24 -3.30 10.38
N GLY A 56 -19.12 -3.29 11.72
CA GLY A 56 -18.97 -4.49 12.55
C GLY A 56 -17.57 -5.12 12.50
N SER A 57 -16.57 -4.42 11.96
CA SER A 57 -15.17 -4.83 11.95
C SER A 57 -14.30 -3.79 12.65
N ARG A 58 -13.38 -4.23 13.51
CA ARG A 58 -12.37 -3.37 14.11
C ARG A 58 -11.21 -3.22 13.15
N GLN A 59 -11.08 -2.06 12.52
CA GLN A 59 -10.06 -1.79 11.51
C GLN A 59 -9.03 -0.80 12.05
N TRP A 60 -7.76 -1.07 11.79
CA TRP A 60 -6.65 -0.31 12.29
C TRP A 60 -6.28 0.83 11.36
N ILE A 61 -6.05 2.00 11.93
CA ILE A 61 -5.50 3.16 11.25
C ILE A 61 -4.31 3.74 12.03
N ASN A 62 -3.42 4.43 11.32
CA ASN A 62 -2.45 5.34 11.91
C ASN A 62 -2.58 6.71 11.25
N ILE A 63 -2.58 7.74 12.09
CA ILE A 63 -2.62 9.14 11.67
C ILE A 63 -1.27 9.75 12.00
N TYR A 64 -0.57 10.28 10.99
CA TYR A 64 0.72 10.93 11.17
C TYR A 64 0.81 12.22 10.34
N GLY A 65 1.17 13.33 10.98
CA GLY A 65 1.34 14.62 10.32
C GLY A 65 2.22 15.56 11.14
N GLN A 66 2.93 16.46 10.46
CA GLN A 66 3.76 17.47 11.13
C GLN A 66 2.97 18.72 11.51
N ASP A 67 1.83 18.93 10.85
CA ASP A 67 0.94 20.07 11.08
C ASP A 67 -0.52 19.62 10.94
N LEU A 68 -1.35 19.89 11.94
CA LEU A 68 -2.77 19.53 11.95
C LEU A 68 -3.60 20.38 10.95
N ASP A 69 -3.09 21.52 10.53
CA ASP A 69 -3.75 22.36 9.53
C ASP A 69 -3.57 21.82 8.11
N ASN A 70 -2.61 20.92 7.88
CA ASN A 70 -2.43 20.25 6.60
C ASN A 70 -3.70 19.52 6.14
N PRO A 71 -3.94 19.42 4.82
CA PRO A 71 -4.99 18.54 4.28
C PRO A 71 -4.75 17.10 4.72
N VAL A 72 -5.84 16.38 4.98
CA VAL A 72 -5.78 14.96 5.32
C VAL A 72 -5.67 14.14 4.04
N LEU A 73 -4.75 13.18 4.03
CA LEU A 73 -4.57 12.24 2.94
C LEU A 73 -4.81 10.81 3.45
N LEU A 74 -5.90 10.18 3.00
CA LEU A 74 -6.17 8.77 3.24
C LEU A 74 -5.43 7.92 2.19
N TYR A 75 -4.49 7.09 2.64
CA TYR A 75 -3.74 6.16 1.81
C TYR A 75 -4.40 4.78 1.79
N LEU A 76 -4.81 4.34 0.61
CA LEU A 76 -5.36 3.01 0.33
C LEU A 76 -4.27 2.12 -0.26
N HIS A 77 -3.87 1.09 0.51
CA HIS A 77 -2.84 0.14 0.09
C HIS A 77 -3.31 -0.80 -1.04
N GLY A 78 -2.37 -1.47 -1.66
CA GLY A 78 -2.58 -2.44 -2.73
C GLY A 78 -3.03 -3.83 -2.26
N GLY A 79 -2.94 -4.79 -3.15
CA GLY A 79 -3.34 -6.19 -2.96
C GLY A 79 -4.44 -6.60 -3.95
N PRO A 80 -5.72 -6.79 -3.55
CA PRO A 80 -6.32 -6.52 -2.24
C PRO A 80 -5.75 -7.35 -1.09
N GLY A 81 -5.86 -6.82 0.14
CA GLY A 81 -5.42 -7.52 1.35
C GLY A 81 -3.93 -7.40 1.70
N SER A 82 -3.10 -6.74 0.88
CA SER A 82 -1.67 -6.55 1.14
C SER A 82 -1.44 -5.28 1.98
N ALA A 83 -1.72 -5.36 3.29
CA ALA A 83 -1.54 -4.24 4.19
C ALA A 83 -0.10 -3.72 4.18
N SER A 84 0.07 -2.40 4.06
CA SER A 84 1.38 -1.75 4.01
C SER A 84 1.91 -1.31 5.38
N SER A 85 1.12 -1.43 6.44
CA SER A 85 1.47 -1.02 7.80
C SER A 85 2.83 -1.53 8.32
N PRO A 86 3.38 -2.69 7.89
CA PRO A 86 4.72 -3.09 8.29
C PRO A 86 5.86 -2.17 7.83
N ILE A 87 5.67 -1.42 6.75
CA ILE A 87 6.71 -0.59 6.14
C ILE A 87 6.26 0.82 5.77
N SER A 88 4.95 1.09 5.69
CA SER A 88 4.39 2.34 5.14
C SER A 88 4.97 3.61 5.77
N TYR A 89 5.25 3.60 7.08
CA TYR A 89 5.82 4.76 7.76
C TYR A 89 7.17 5.21 7.19
N ALA A 90 7.92 4.31 6.53
CA ALA A 90 9.24 4.63 5.98
C ALA A 90 9.18 5.52 4.73
N PHE A 91 8.09 5.45 3.98
CA PHE A 91 7.88 6.30 2.80
C PHE A 91 6.81 7.38 3.02
N THR A 92 5.70 7.07 3.69
CA THR A 92 4.61 8.05 3.87
C THR A 92 5.02 9.27 4.69
N ARG A 93 5.94 9.13 5.65
CA ARG A 93 6.41 10.27 6.47
C ARG A 93 7.18 11.34 5.68
N LYS A 94 7.62 11.01 4.48
CA LYS A 94 8.21 11.99 3.55
C LYS A 94 7.19 13.01 3.03
N TRP A 95 5.89 12.74 3.20
CA TRP A 95 4.77 13.60 2.79
C TRP A 95 4.15 14.37 3.95
N ALA A 96 4.62 14.10 5.18
CA ALA A 96 3.96 14.55 6.41
C ALA A 96 4.13 16.05 6.71
N ASP A 97 4.96 16.75 5.96
CA ASP A 97 5.11 18.21 6.00
C ASP A 97 4.02 18.94 5.18
N VAL A 98 3.39 18.25 4.22
CA VAL A 98 2.33 18.82 3.36
C VAL A 98 0.97 18.14 3.54
N TYR A 99 0.92 16.95 4.17
CA TYR A 99 -0.31 16.21 4.47
C TYR A 99 -0.31 15.68 5.90
N THR A 100 -1.50 15.61 6.51
CA THR A 100 -1.76 14.70 7.62
C THR A 100 -2.20 13.36 7.03
N ILE A 101 -1.34 12.34 7.14
CA ILE A 101 -1.50 11.07 6.44
C ILE A 101 -2.23 10.08 7.33
N VAL A 102 -3.23 9.41 6.77
CA VAL A 102 -3.89 8.28 7.38
C VAL A 102 -3.54 7.02 6.59
N THR A 103 -2.84 6.09 7.23
CA THR A 103 -2.66 4.74 6.70
C THR A 103 -3.70 3.82 7.31
N TRP A 104 -4.32 3.00 6.49
CA TRP A 104 -5.41 2.11 6.87
C TRP A 104 -5.10 0.68 6.47
N ASP A 105 -5.10 -0.22 7.43
CA ASP A 105 -5.18 -1.65 7.14
C ASP A 105 -6.65 -1.98 6.91
N GLN A 106 -7.02 -2.23 5.65
CA GLN A 106 -8.39 -2.50 5.23
C GLN A 106 -8.93 -3.76 5.94
N ARG A 107 -10.24 -3.99 5.84
CA ARG A 107 -10.92 -5.12 6.46
C ARG A 107 -10.12 -6.42 6.31
N ASN A 108 -9.96 -7.15 7.40
CA ASN A 108 -9.35 -8.47 7.49
C ASN A 108 -7.94 -8.62 6.89
N CYS A 109 -7.14 -7.55 6.91
CA CYS A 109 -5.72 -7.63 6.58
C CYS A 109 -4.85 -6.86 7.59
N GLY A 110 -3.55 -7.13 7.62
CA GLY A 110 -2.62 -6.44 8.49
C GLY A 110 -2.98 -6.53 9.97
N LYS A 111 -3.06 -5.38 10.62
CA LYS A 111 -3.50 -5.27 12.03
C LYS A 111 -5.03 -5.34 12.18
N SER A 112 -5.77 -5.17 11.08
CA SER A 112 -7.23 -5.36 11.05
C SER A 112 -7.64 -6.83 10.89
N TYR A 113 -6.68 -7.75 10.73
CA TYR A 113 -6.97 -9.17 10.59
C TYR A 113 -7.60 -9.75 11.85
N SER A 114 -8.68 -10.54 11.68
CA SER A 114 -9.35 -11.32 12.70
C SER A 114 -9.82 -12.66 12.13
N GLU A 115 -9.48 -13.76 12.80
CA GLU A 115 -9.92 -15.10 12.39
C GLU A 115 -11.45 -15.22 12.33
N ASP A 116 -12.16 -14.58 13.27
CA ASP A 116 -13.62 -14.60 13.34
C ASP A 116 -14.27 -13.92 12.11
N GLN A 117 -13.58 -12.99 11.47
CA GLN A 117 -14.08 -12.25 10.30
C GLN A 117 -13.64 -12.84 8.97
N ASN A 118 -12.65 -13.74 8.98
CA ASN A 118 -12.13 -14.37 7.76
C ASN A 118 -13.16 -15.27 7.05
N SER A 119 -14.26 -15.63 7.74
CA SER A 119 -15.39 -16.36 7.15
C SER A 119 -16.44 -15.45 6.49
N THR A 120 -16.36 -14.13 6.65
CA THR A 120 -17.28 -13.18 6.03
C THR A 120 -16.84 -12.86 4.61
N PRO A 121 -17.62 -13.23 3.56
CA PRO A 121 -17.26 -12.92 2.19
C PRO A 121 -17.11 -11.41 1.97
N LEU A 122 -16.08 -11.02 1.25
CA LEU A 122 -15.94 -9.64 0.79
C LEU A 122 -16.85 -9.41 -0.41
N THR A 123 -17.59 -8.30 -0.39
CA THR A 123 -18.44 -7.86 -1.48
C THR A 123 -18.14 -6.42 -1.85
N TYR A 124 -18.47 -6.03 -3.08
CA TYR A 124 -18.36 -4.64 -3.52
C TYR A 124 -19.03 -3.68 -2.53
N ASP A 125 -20.30 -3.94 -2.19
CA ASP A 125 -21.06 -3.06 -1.30
C ASP A 125 -20.48 -2.99 0.12
N LEU A 126 -19.93 -4.09 0.64
CA LEU A 126 -19.30 -4.09 1.96
C LEU A 126 -18.02 -3.23 1.96
N MET A 127 -17.16 -3.42 0.95
CA MET A 127 -15.95 -2.62 0.82
C MET A 127 -16.28 -1.14 0.63
N MET A 128 -17.23 -0.80 -0.23
CA MET A 128 -17.65 0.59 -0.45
C MET A 128 -18.17 1.25 0.83
N ARG A 129 -19.01 0.55 1.61
CA ARG A 129 -19.46 1.06 2.92
C ARG A 129 -18.32 1.23 3.91
N ASP A 130 -17.32 0.34 3.92
CA ASP A 130 -16.16 0.48 4.81
C ASP A 130 -15.37 1.75 4.50
N GLY A 131 -15.09 2.02 3.23
CA GLY A 131 -14.38 3.23 2.81
C GLY A 131 -15.17 4.51 3.08
N GLU A 132 -16.49 4.47 2.86
CA GLU A 132 -17.37 5.60 3.15
C GLU A 132 -17.40 5.91 4.66
N GLU A 133 -17.57 4.88 5.50
CA GLU A 133 -17.65 5.06 6.96
C GLU A 133 -16.32 5.56 7.54
N LEU A 134 -15.19 5.00 7.10
CA LEU A 134 -13.90 5.51 7.51
C LEU A 134 -13.70 6.96 7.06
N THR A 135 -14.07 7.30 5.83
CA THR A 135 -13.96 8.67 5.32
C THR A 135 -14.77 9.65 6.17
N LYS A 136 -16.02 9.31 6.53
CA LYS A 136 -16.85 10.12 7.43
C LYS A 136 -16.22 10.28 8.80
N PHE A 137 -15.75 9.17 9.38
CA PHE A 137 -15.04 9.19 10.66
C PHE A 137 -13.84 10.14 10.64
N LEU A 138 -12.98 10.04 9.61
CA LEU A 138 -11.77 10.88 9.51
C LEU A 138 -12.10 12.36 9.35
N ARG A 139 -13.12 12.70 8.56
CA ARG A 139 -13.57 14.08 8.38
C ARG A 139 -14.04 14.70 9.71
N GLU A 140 -14.81 13.93 10.48
CA GLU A 140 -15.29 14.35 11.81
C GLU A 140 -14.13 14.43 12.81
N TYR A 141 -13.33 13.38 12.92
CA TYR A 141 -12.25 13.26 13.90
C TYR A 141 -11.15 14.33 13.72
N LEU A 142 -10.79 14.63 12.46
CA LEU A 142 -9.75 15.60 12.11
C LEU A 142 -10.31 17.00 11.76
N HIS A 143 -11.61 17.20 11.90
CA HIS A 143 -12.30 18.47 11.62
C HIS A 143 -12.03 19.01 10.21
N LYS A 144 -12.15 18.13 9.20
CA LYS A 144 -11.98 18.50 7.79
C LYS A 144 -13.28 18.27 7.01
N ASP A 145 -13.67 19.24 6.19
CA ASP A 145 -14.85 19.11 5.33
C ASP A 145 -14.64 18.08 4.22
N LYS A 146 -13.41 17.98 3.70
CA LYS A 146 -12.99 17.04 2.67
C LYS A 146 -11.62 16.49 2.97
N ILE A 147 -11.27 15.35 2.34
CA ILE A 147 -9.94 14.74 2.45
C ILE A 147 -9.40 14.39 1.05
N THR A 148 -8.10 14.32 0.92
CA THR A 148 -7.41 13.78 -0.26
C THR A 148 -7.39 12.26 -0.18
N LEU A 149 -7.64 11.56 -1.28
CA LEU A 149 -7.56 10.12 -1.35
C LEU A 149 -6.44 9.69 -2.28
N LEU A 150 -5.49 8.91 -1.76
CA LEU A 150 -4.40 8.31 -2.52
C LEU A 150 -4.55 6.79 -2.54
N GLY A 151 -4.69 6.22 -3.72
CA GLY A 151 -4.72 4.78 -3.94
C GLY A 151 -3.44 4.26 -4.58
N HIS A 152 -2.98 3.08 -4.15
CA HIS A 152 -1.91 2.34 -4.82
C HIS A 152 -2.44 0.97 -5.28
N SER A 153 -2.20 0.60 -6.57
CA SER A 153 -2.59 -0.72 -7.09
C SER A 153 -4.10 -0.98 -6.89
N TRP A 154 -4.48 -2.07 -6.21
CA TRP A 154 -5.86 -2.30 -5.76
C TRP A 154 -6.50 -1.07 -5.13
N GLY A 155 -5.74 -0.33 -4.32
CA GLY A 155 -6.22 0.90 -3.70
C GLY A 155 -6.68 1.97 -4.70
N THR A 156 -6.19 1.95 -5.94
CA THR A 156 -6.68 2.84 -7.01
C THR A 156 -8.04 2.43 -7.52
N PHE A 157 -8.24 1.13 -7.69
CA PHE A 157 -9.51 0.54 -8.11
C PHE A 157 -10.61 0.85 -7.10
N TYR A 158 -10.28 0.67 -5.83
CA TYR A 158 -11.14 0.99 -4.70
C TYR A 158 -11.39 2.50 -4.57
N GLY A 159 -10.32 3.30 -4.58
CA GLY A 159 -10.38 4.74 -4.37
C GLY A 159 -11.15 5.49 -5.47
N CYS A 160 -10.99 5.11 -6.74
CA CYS A 160 -11.77 5.67 -7.83
C CYS A 160 -13.28 5.43 -7.61
N ASN A 161 -13.66 4.22 -7.20
CA ASN A 161 -15.06 3.90 -6.92
C ASN A 161 -15.62 4.75 -5.77
N LEU A 162 -14.85 4.96 -4.70
CA LEU A 162 -15.26 5.83 -3.58
C LEU A 162 -15.44 7.29 -4.04
N VAL A 163 -14.50 7.82 -4.80
CA VAL A 163 -14.58 9.21 -5.29
C VAL A 163 -15.71 9.42 -6.27
N LEU A 164 -15.99 8.44 -7.15
CA LEU A 164 -17.12 8.49 -8.08
C LEU A 164 -18.46 8.38 -7.37
N ALA A 165 -18.53 7.64 -6.25
CA ALA A 165 -19.76 7.49 -5.47
C ALA A 165 -20.02 8.70 -4.55
N HIS A 166 -18.97 9.32 -3.99
CA HIS A 166 -19.04 10.34 -2.95
C HIS A 166 -18.07 11.52 -3.20
N PRO A 167 -18.17 12.21 -4.36
CA PRO A 167 -17.24 13.29 -4.68
C PRO A 167 -17.27 14.45 -3.68
N GLU A 168 -18.36 14.60 -2.91
CA GLU A 168 -18.51 15.60 -1.87
C GLU A 168 -17.58 15.40 -0.67
N TYR A 169 -16.98 14.23 -0.50
CA TYR A 169 -16.08 13.92 0.62
C TYR A 169 -14.62 14.20 0.31
N TYR A 170 -14.27 14.43 -0.96
CA TYR A 170 -12.89 14.46 -1.40
C TYR A 170 -12.49 15.78 -2.05
N ASP A 171 -11.28 16.25 -1.71
CA ASP A 171 -10.65 17.43 -2.33
C ASP A 171 -10.05 17.09 -3.69
N CYS A 172 -9.37 15.94 -3.77
CA CYS A 172 -8.86 15.37 -5.00
C CYS A 172 -8.61 13.86 -4.83
N TYR A 173 -8.41 13.21 -5.96
CA TYR A 173 -7.97 11.82 -6.07
C TYR A 173 -6.56 11.75 -6.64
N ILE A 174 -5.72 10.88 -6.07
CA ILE A 174 -4.36 10.57 -6.53
C ILE A 174 -4.27 9.05 -6.71
N GLY A 175 -4.01 8.59 -7.93
CA GLY A 175 -3.78 7.17 -8.23
C GLY A 175 -2.32 6.88 -8.51
N THR A 176 -1.80 5.74 -8.07
CA THR A 176 -0.48 5.25 -8.44
C THR A 176 -0.49 3.75 -8.70
N GLY A 177 0.09 3.32 -9.83
CA GLY A 177 -0.12 1.95 -10.31
C GLY A 177 -1.61 1.70 -10.55
N GLN A 178 -2.24 2.53 -11.41
CA GLN A 178 -3.69 2.60 -11.60
C GLN A 178 -4.24 1.32 -12.22
N VAL A 179 -5.18 0.67 -11.52
CA VAL A 179 -6.02 -0.40 -12.07
C VAL A 179 -7.27 0.22 -12.70
N VAL A 180 -7.58 -0.16 -13.92
CA VAL A 180 -8.78 0.29 -14.65
C VAL A 180 -9.82 -0.81 -14.74
N ASP A 181 -9.40 -1.97 -15.18
CA ASP A 181 -10.19 -3.19 -15.27
C ASP A 181 -9.26 -4.40 -15.12
N PHE A 182 -9.68 -5.36 -14.32
CA PHE A 182 -8.82 -6.48 -13.99
C PHE A 182 -8.61 -7.42 -15.19
N ASP A 183 -9.68 -7.78 -15.88
CA ASP A 183 -9.62 -8.75 -16.96
C ASP A 183 -8.89 -8.15 -18.18
N LYS A 184 -9.17 -6.87 -18.50
CA LYS A 184 -8.44 -6.12 -19.52
C LYS A 184 -6.93 -5.98 -19.19
N ASN A 185 -6.61 -5.80 -17.90
CA ASN A 185 -5.21 -5.74 -17.45
C ASN A 185 -4.48 -7.06 -17.69
N GLU A 186 -5.12 -8.19 -17.39
CA GLU A 186 -4.51 -9.51 -17.60
C GLU A 186 -4.40 -9.88 -19.08
N GLU A 187 -5.36 -9.49 -19.92
CA GLU A 187 -5.28 -9.63 -21.39
C GLU A 187 -4.07 -8.86 -21.93
N ALA A 188 -3.96 -7.57 -21.59
CA ALA A 188 -2.83 -6.74 -22.03
C ALA A 188 -1.49 -7.21 -21.46
N PHE A 189 -1.48 -7.79 -20.23
CA PHE A 189 -0.28 -8.41 -19.69
C PHE A 189 0.17 -9.60 -20.55
N GLN A 190 -0.75 -10.50 -20.95
CA GLN A 190 -0.41 -11.63 -21.81
C GLN A 190 0.17 -11.16 -23.14
N GLU A 191 -0.43 -10.15 -23.77
CA GLU A 191 0.06 -9.60 -25.03
C GLU A 191 1.49 -9.06 -24.91
N VAL A 192 1.76 -8.23 -23.89
CA VAL A 192 3.08 -7.62 -23.71
C VAL A 192 4.13 -8.66 -23.29
N ALA A 193 3.77 -9.59 -22.40
CA ALA A 193 4.67 -10.65 -21.95
C ALA A 193 5.11 -11.55 -23.11
N GLY A 194 4.25 -11.79 -24.10
CA GLY A 194 4.60 -12.51 -25.32
C GLY A 194 5.70 -11.84 -26.14
N THR A 195 5.87 -10.52 -26.01
CA THR A 195 6.94 -9.78 -26.70
C THR A 195 8.30 -9.87 -26.00
N TRP A 196 8.34 -10.25 -24.72
CA TRP A 196 9.59 -10.39 -23.96
C TRP A 196 10.28 -11.72 -24.18
N VAL A 197 9.49 -12.75 -24.51
CA VAL A 197 9.92 -14.15 -24.48
C VAL A 197 10.92 -14.44 -25.60
N ASP A 198 12.19 -14.65 -25.24
CA ASP A 198 13.29 -14.89 -26.16
C ASP A 198 14.09 -16.19 -25.88
N ASP A 199 13.89 -16.84 -24.73
CA ASP A 199 14.54 -18.08 -24.33
C ASP A 199 13.53 -19.21 -24.02
N GLU A 200 14.05 -20.45 -23.79
CA GLU A 200 13.21 -21.62 -23.56
C GLU A 200 12.49 -21.59 -22.19
N GLU A 201 13.08 -20.97 -21.17
CA GLU A 201 12.46 -20.82 -19.85
C GLU A 201 11.27 -19.87 -19.94
N GLY A 202 11.45 -18.70 -20.58
CA GLY A 202 10.38 -17.74 -20.81
C GLY A 202 9.24 -18.32 -21.66
N LYS A 203 9.56 -19.09 -22.71
CA LYS A 203 8.55 -19.79 -23.52
C LYS A 203 7.73 -20.78 -22.70
N SER A 204 8.38 -21.52 -21.79
CA SER A 204 7.71 -22.47 -20.90
C SER A 204 6.77 -21.74 -19.92
N LEU A 205 7.23 -20.65 -19.30
CA LEU A 205 6.41 -19.84 -18.41
C LEU A 205 5.23 -19.19 -19.13
N TYR A 206 5.46 -18.64 -20.31
CA TYR A 206 4.41 -18.03 -21.13
C TYR A 206 3.38 -19.07 -21.60
N SER A 207 3.81 -20.27 -21.99
CA SER A 207 2.90 -21.38 -22.30
C SER A 207 2.06 -21.77 -21.09
N THR A 208 2.66 -21.81 -19.90
CA THR A 208 1.92 -22.04 -18.66
C THR A 208 0.89 -20.94 -18.42
N LEU A 209 1.30 -19.67 -18.51
CA LEU A 209 0.42 -18.51 -18.34
C LEU A 209 -0.81 -18.59 -19.27
N THR A 210 -0.61 -18.81 -20.56
CA THR A 210 -1.67 -18.78 -21.58
C THR A 210 -2.56 -20.01 -21.60
N SER A 211 -2.11 -21.13 -20.98
CA SER A 211 -2.89 -22.38 -20.90
C SER A 211 -3.85 -22.44 -19.72
N GLN A 212 -3.76 -21.51 -18.77
CA GLN A 212 -4.60 -21.54 -17.56
C GLN A 212 -6.02 -21.01 -17.83
N PRO A 213 -7.06 -21.63 -17.25
CA PRO A 213 -8.44 -21.19 -17.41
C PRO A 213 -8.77 -20.00 -16.48
N GLY A 214 -8.09 -18.88 -16.65
CA GLY A 214 -8.28 -17.70 -15.84
C GLY A 214 -7.27 -17.53 -14.69
N TYR A 215 -7.51 -16.59 -13.81
CA TYR A 215 -6.59 -16.18 -12.76
C TYR A 215 -6.60 -17.18 -11.58
N ASN A 216 -5.65 -18.09 -11.60
CA ASN A 216 -5.43 -19.10 -10.57
C ASN A 216 -3.98 -19.06 -10.05
N LYS A 217 -3.64 -19.98 -9.15
CA LYS A 217 -2.30 -20.01 -8.52
C LYS A 217 -1.17 -20.25 -9.54
N GLU A 218 -1.38 -21.12 -10.49
CA GLU A 218 -0.42 -21.46 -11.55
C GLU A 218 -0.22 -20.28 -12.51
N TYR A 219 -1.31 -19.64 -12.92
CA TYR A 219 -1.30 -18.41 -13.70
C TYR A 219 -0.47 -17.33 -12.99
N TYR A 220 -0.82 -17.05 -11.73
CA TYR A 220 -0.14 -16.02 -10.95
C TYR A 220 1.36 -16.31 -10.77
N ALA A 221 1.72 -17.56 -10.50
CA ALA A 221 3.13 -17.96 -10.36
C ALA A 221 3.92 -17.76 -11.66
N ALA A 222 3.37 -18.18 -12.81
CA ALA A 222 3.99 -17.98 -14.12
C ALA A 222 4.12 -16.49 -14.47
N ARG A 223 3.08 -15.70 -14.16
CA ARG A 223 3.07 -14.24 -14.33
C ARG A 223 4.21 -13.56 -13.56
N GLN A 224 4.33 -13.85 -12.26
CA GLN A 224 5.38 -13.28 -11.43
C GLN A 224 6.79 -13.73 -11.86
N ALA A 225 6.93 -14.98 -12.27
CA ALA A 225 8.21 -15.52 -12.77
C ALA A 225 8.64 -14.83 -14.08
N LEU A 226 7.73 -14.61 -15.03
CA LEU A 226 8.00 -13.84 -16.25
C LEU A 226 8.42 -12.40 -15.94
N MET A 227 7.65 -11.71 -15.11
CA MET A 227 8.01 -10.34 -14.72
C MET A 227 9.40 -10.26 -14.10
N LYS A 228 9.72 -11.19 -13.20
CA LYS A 228 11.03 -11.25 -12.54
C LYS A 228 12.16 -11.56 -13.55
N GLN A 229 11.96 -12.51 -14.44
CA GLN A 229 12.97 -12.91 -15.44
C GLN A 229 13.35 -11.75 -16.36
N TYR A 230 12.35 -10.95 -16.76
CA TYR A 230 12.55 -9.83 -17.69
C TYR A 230 12.68 -8.46 -17.01
N GLY A 231 12.85 -8.42 -15.68
CA GLY A 231 13.15 -7.19 -14.93
C GLY A 231 11.97 -6.24 -14.71
N TYR A 232 10.75 -6.79 -14.69
CA TYR A 232 9.50 -6.04 -14.47
C TYR A 232 8.77 -6.45 -13.19
N ASP A 233 9.44 -7.12 -12.25
CA ASP A 233 8.82 -7.45 -10.97
C ASP A 233 8.47 -6.17 -10.18
N MET A 234 7.62 -6.34 -9.16
CA MET A 234 6.99 -5.20 -8.46
C MET A 234 7.98 -4.14 -7.94
N MET A 235 9.21 -4.54 -7.63
CA MET A 235 10.25 -3.66 -7.08
C MET A 235 11.60 -4.01 -7.72
N ALA A 236 11.66 -4.04 -9.05
CA ALA A 236 12.86 -4.40 -9.79
C ALA A 236 14.06 -3.52 -9.44
N GLU A 237 13.81 -2.24 -9.11
CA GLU A 237 14.84 -1.26 -8.72
C GLU A 237 15.25 -1.39 -7.24
N GLY A 238 14.52 -2.20 -6.45
CA GLY A 238 14.67 -2.28 -5.00
C GLY A 238 14.10 -1.05 -4.28
N ALA A 239 13.99 -1.10 -2.95
CA ALA A 239 13.55 0.03 -2.15
C ALA A 239 14.69 1.05 -1.95
N ASP A 240 14.38 2.35 -1.91
CA ASP A 240 15.35 3.43 -1.63
C ASP A 240 15.64 3.59 -0.13
N TYR A 241 15.11 2.69 0.68
CA TYR A 241 15.36 2.57 2.12
C TYR A 241 15.59 1.10 2.50
N ASN A 242 16.15 0.87 3.69
CA ASN A 242 16.40 -0.49 4.17
C ASN A 242 15.10 -1.13 4.67
N LEU A 243 14.52 -2.04 3.88
CA LEU A 243 13.26 -2.74 4.19
C LEU A 243 13.32 -3.52 5.52
N PHE A 244 14.45 -4.18 5.80
CA PHE A 244 14.62 -4.91 7.05
C PHE A 244 14.64 -3.98 8.26
N ALA A 245 15.36 -2.85 8.15
CA ALA A 245 15.37 -1.83 9.19
C ALA A 245 13.97 -1.22 9.39
N ALA A 246 13.24 -0.96 8.29
CA ALA A 246 11.86 -0.47 8.35
C ALA A 246 10.96 -1.44 9.14
N GLN A 247 11.05 -2.74 8.91
CA GLN A 247 10.28 -3.74 9.65
C GLN A 247 10.69 -3.85 11.13
N ILE A 248 12.00 -3.90 11.41
CA ILE A 248 12.53 -4.06 12.77
C ILE A 248 12.23 -2.84 13.65
N PHE A 249 12.34 -1.63 13.09
CA PHE A 249 12.11 -0.38 13.81
C PHE A 249 10.70 0.19 13.65
N ASN A 250 9.78 -0.59 13.06
CA ASN A 250 8.39 -0.20 12.95
C ASN A 250 7.78 0.06 14.34
N PRO A 251 7.23 1.27 14.59
CA PRO A 251 6.74 1.65 15.91
C PRO A 251 5.42 0.93 16.28
N TYR A 252 4.69 0.44 15.29
CA TYR A 252 3.34 -0.11 15.44
C TYR A 252 3.31 -1.64 15.59
N TYR A 253 4.45 -2.33 15.38
CA TYR A 253 4.52 -3.79 15.44
C TYR A 253 5.43 -4.29 16.57
N SER A 254 4.89 -5.15 17.43
CA SER A 254 5.69 -6.07 18.24
C SER A 254 6.21 -7.23 17.38
N LEU A 255 7.21 -7.97 17.83
CA LEU A 255 7.67 -9.19 17.12
C LEU A 255 6.54 -10.21 16.96
N GLY A 256 5.70 -10.39 18.01
CA GLY A 256 4.54 -11.25 17.95
C GLY A 256 3.45 -10.74 17.01
N GLY A 257 3.25 -9.42 16.92
CA GLY A 257 2.35 -8.79 15.96
C GLY A 257 2.81 -9.00 14.52
N PHE A 258 4.12 -8.85 14.26
CA PHE A 258 4.70 -9.12 12.95
C PHE A 258 4.59 -10.60 12.56
N TYR A 259 4.82 -11.51 13.52
CA TYR A 259 4.60 -12.95 13.29
C TYR A 259 3.15 -13.26 12.92
N ARG A 260 2.16 -12.66 13.60
CA ARG A 260 0.73 -12.82 13.25
C ARG A 260 0.43 -12.28 11.86
N PHE A 261 0.98 -11.12 11.50
CA PHE A 261 0.89 -10.56 10.15
C PHE A 261 1.37 -11.56 9.07
N LEU A 262 2.53 -12.19 9.28
CA LEU A 262 3.08 -13.20 8.36
C LEU A 262 2.27 -14.51 8.30
N LYS A 263 1.43 -14.76 9.30
CA LYS A 263 0.59 -15.96 9.41
C LYS A 263 -0.88 -15.72 9.12
N ALA A 264 -1.26 -14.46 8.80
CA ALA A 264 -2.63 -14.15 8.44
C ALA A 264 -3.10 -14.99 7.24
N ASP A 265 -4.34 -15.44 7.32
CA ASP A 265 -4.98 -16.17 6.22
C ASP A 265 -5.58 -15.17 5.22
N PHE A 266 -5.15 -15.25 3.98
CA PHE A 266 -5.60 -14.37 2.89
C PHE A 266 -6.66 -15.03 1.98
N SER A 267 -7.18 -16.20 2.36
CA SER A 267 -8.13 -16.96 1.53
C SER A 267 -9.36 -16.15 1.15
N VAL A 268 -9.87 -15.31 2.05
CA VAL A 268 -11.03 -14.44 1.78
C VAL A 268 -10.75 -13.46 0.63
N TYR A 269 -9.52 -12.97 0.53
CA TYR A 269 -9.12 -12.09 -0.57
C TYR A 269 -8.85 -12.85 -1.87
N ASP A 270 -8.29 -14.07 -1.78
CA ASP A 270 -8.11 -14.95 -2.94
C ASP A 270 -9.45 -15.32 -3.59
N GLU A 271 -10.48 -15.55 -2.78
CA GLU A 271 -11.84 -15.79 -3.27
C GLU A 271 -12.47 -14.51 -3.82
N PHE A 272 -12.27 -13.38 -3.16
CA PHE A 272 -12.78 -12.09 -3.62
C PHE A 272 -12.25 -11.71 -5.00
N ILE A 273 -10.95 -11.84 -5.27
CA ILE A 273 -10.34 -11.53 -6.57
C ILE A 273 -10.97 -12.38 -7.70
N LYS A 274 -11.38 -13.61 -7.41
CA LYS A 274 -12.00 -14.53 -8.39
C LYS A 274 -13.50 -14.29 -8.58
N SER A 275 -14.13 -13.49 -7.73
CA SER A 275 -15.58 -13.29 -7.70
C SER A 275 -16.05 -12.19 -8.65
N ASP A 276 -17.34 -12.23 -9.01
CA ASP A 276 -18.00 -11.15 -9.74
C ASP A 276 -18.06 -9.85 -8.91
N GLU A 277 -18.00 -9.97 -7.58
CA GLU A 277 -17.98 -8.81 -6.69
C GLU A 277 -16.73 -7.93 -6.91
N PHE A 278 -15.59 -8.56 -7.18
CA PHE A 278 -14.36 -7.84 -7.53
C PHE A 278 -14.47 -7.13 -8.89
N ARG A 279 -15.15 -7.75 -9.89
CA ARG A 279 -15.35 -7.16 -11.22
C ARG A 279 -16.24 -5.92 -11.19
N LYS A 280 -17.10 -5.76 -10.18
CA LYS A 280 -17.92 -4.55 -10.01
C LYS A 280 -17.09 -3.27 -9.80
N PHE A 281 -15.83 -3.39 -9.41
CA PHE A 281 -14.92 -2.24 -9.29
C PHE A 281 -14.45 -1.70 -10.64
N SER A 282 -14.69 -2.37 -11.77
CA SER A 282 -14.28 -1.94 -13.11
C SER A 282 -14.61 -0.46 -13.37
N LEU A 283 -13.65 0.26 -13.93
CA LEU A 283 -13.74 1.68 -14.24
C LEU A 283 -14.06 1.93 -15.72
N LEU A 284 -14.24 0.86 -16.52
CA LEU A 284 -14.55 0.99 -17.94
C LEU A 284 -15.81 1.84 -18.15
N GLY A 285 -15.69 2.90 -18.95
CA GLY A 285 -16.78 3.85 -19.21
C GLY A 285 -17.14 4.78 -18.05
N ARG A 286 -16.39 4.77 -16.95
CA ARG A 286 -16.61 5.61 -15.76
C ARG A 286 -15.53 6.68 -15.67
N THR A 287 -15.61 7.69 -16.53
CA THR A 287 -14.56 8.67 -16.76
C THR A 287 -14.90 10.09 -16.26
N GLU A 288 -16.12 10.32 -15.74
CA GLU A 288 -16.59 11.64 -15.30
C GLU A 288 -16.33 11.87 -13.81
N TYR A 289 -15.24 12.54 -13.48
CA TYR A 289 -14.86 12.88 -12.10
C TYR A 289 -15.26 14.31 -11.75
N GLN A 290 -15.84 14.49 -10.56
CA GLN A 290 -16.23 15.81 -10.04
C GLN A 290 -15.13 16.47 -9.19
N VAL A 291 -14.01 15.79 -8.98
CA VAL A 291 -12.85 16.26 -8.22
C VAL A 291 -11.60 16.24 -9.09
N PRO A 292 -10.55 17.03 -8.79
CA PRO A 292 -9.27 16.91 -9.44
C PRO A 292 -8.72 15.48 -9.42
N TYR A 293 -8.18 15.02 -10.54
CA TYR A 293 -7.67 13.66 -10.75
C TYR A 293 -6.19 13.70 -11.12
N TYR A 294 -5.38 13.09 -10.28
CA TYR A 294 -3.94 12.95 -10.51
C TYR A 294 -3.58 11.48 -10.65
N ASN A 295 -2.66 11.17 -11.59
CA ASN A 295 -2.19 9.81 -11.77
C ASN A 295 -0.66 9.80 -11.84
N ILE A 296 -0.01 8.89 -11.10
CA ILE A 296 1.43 8.74 -11.00
C ILE A 296 1.77 7.29 -11.35
N ASN A 297 2.38 7.03 -12.51
CA ASN A 297 2.70 5.68 -12.94
C ASN A 297 4.19 5.55 -13.31
N GLY A 298 4.72 4.34 -13.14
CA GLY A 298 5.99 3.96 -13.74
C GLY A 298 5.81 3.52 -15.20
N ASP A 299 6.72 3.87 -16.09
CA ASP A 299 6.64 3.47 -17.51
C ASP A 299 7.06 2.01 -17.78
N LYS A 300 7.45 1.29 -16.71
CA LYS A 300 7.72 -0.16 -16.71
C LYS A 300 6.76 -0.93 -15.80
N ASP A 301 5.67 -0.30 -15.36
CA ASP A 301 4.65 -0.97 -14.57
C ASP A 301 3.76 -1.85 -15.45
N TYR A 302 4.02 -3.16 -15.43
CA TYR A 302 3.19 -4.18 -16.05
C TYR A 302 2.46 -5.06 -15.01
N GLN A 303 2.60 -4.75 -13.72
CA GLN A 303 1.73 -5.32 -12.69
C GLN A 303 0.31 -4.78 -12.85
N THR A 304 0.19 -3.47 -12.98
CA THR A 304 -0.99 -2.77 -13.45
C THR A 304 -0.59 -2.01 -14.72
N ASN A 305 -0.95 -2.55 -15.88
CA ASN A 305 -0.39 -2.10 -17.15
C ASN A 305 -0.56 -0.58 -17.35
N TRP A 306 0.56 0.15 -17.29
CA TRP A 306 0.59 1.62 -17.33
C TRP A 306 0.02 2.20 -18.64
N LEU A 307 0.02 1.43 -19.73
CA LEU A 307 -0.58 1.86 -21.01
C LEU A 307 -2.09 1.93 -20.90
N ILE A 308 -2.73 0.94 -20.24
CA ILE A 308 -4.17 0.98 -19.97
C ILE A 308 -4.52 2.13 -19.03
N ALA A 309 -3.70 2.36 -18.00
CA ALA A 309 -3.88 3.47 -17.09
C ALA A 309 -3.79 4.82 -17.81
N ARG A 310 -2.88 4.95 -18.78
CA ARG A 310 -2.72 6.14 -19.62
C ARG A 310 -3.90 6.33 -20.57
N GLU A 311 -4.34 5.28 -21.27
CA GLU A 311 -5.52 5.33 -22.13
C GLU A 311 -6.76 5.79 -21.34
N TYR A 312 -6.97 5.22 -20.18
CA TYR A 312 -8.06 5.61 -19.28
C TYR A 312 -7.93 7.08 -18.84
N PHE A 313 -6.72 7.52 -18.47
CA PHE A 313 -6.47 8.92 -18.11
C PHE A 313 -6.80 9.87 -19.24
N ASP A 314 -6.52 9.52 -20.49
CA ASP A 314 -6.82 10.36 -21.67
C ASP A 314 -8.34 10.58 -21.82
N GLU A 315 -9.17 9.57 -21.47
CA GLU A 315 -10.64 9.63 -21.52
C GLU A 315 -11.26 10.40 -20.35
N ILE A 316 -10.53 10.59 -19.23
CA ILE A 316 -11.08 11.23 -18.03
C ILE A 316 -11.45 12.69 -18.30
N SER A 317 -12.67 13.05 -17.85
CA SER A 317 -13.15 14.41 -17.64
C SER A 317 -13.12 14.70 -16.14
N ALA A 318 -12.43 15.78 -15.74
CA ALA A 318 -12.31 16.21 -14.35
C ALA A 318 -12.07 17.74 -14.31
N PRO A 319 -12.38 18.42 -13.18
CA PRO A 319 -12.11 19.86 -13.03
C PRO A 319 -10.63 20.21 -13.27
N ARG A 320 -9.75 19.28 -12.94
CA ARG A 320 -8.32 19.29 -13.27
C ARG A 320 -7.85 17.86 -13.39
N LYS A 321 -6.97 17.56 -14.34
CA LYS A 321 -6.26 16.27 -14.39
C LYS A 321 -4.79 16.47 -14.76
N GLU A 322 -3.92 15.63 -14.19
CA GLU A 322 -2.49 15.64 -14.47
C GLU A 322 -1.91 14.23 -14.35
N LEU A 323 -1.07 13.85 -15.33
CA LEU A 323 -0.40 12.55 -15.38
C LEU A 323 1.10 12.75 -15.17
N PHE A 324 1.65 12.06 -14.19
CA PHE A 324 3.08 12.00 -13.91
C PHE A 324 3.61 10.63 -14.29
N ILE A 325 4.63 10.56 -15.13
CA ILE A 325 5.31 9.31 -15.49
C ILE A 325 6.69 9.31 -14.84
N MET A 326 6.87 8.41 -13.90
CA MET A 326 8.17 8.13 -13.29
C MET A 326 8.95 7.19 -14.21
N LYS A 327 10.01 7.73 -14.80
CA LYS A 327 10.77 7.04 -15.84
C LYS A 327 11.56 5.86 -15.26
N ASP A 328 11.59 4.76 -16.02
CA ASP A 328 12.29 3.51 -15.67
C ASP A 328 11.78 2.86 -14.36
N MET A 329 10.53 3.13 -13.95
CA MET A 329 9.95 2.59 -12.73
C MET A 329 8.94 1.49 -13.00
N THR A 330 9.05 0.43 -12.18
CA THR A 330 8.06 -0.65 -12.08
C THR A 330 6.95 -0.30 -11.07
N HIS A 331 6.19 -1.28 -10.60
CA HIS A 331 5.00 -1.07 -9.76
C HIS A 331 5.28 -0.46 -8.37
N GLY A 332 6.44 -0.73 -7.78
CA GLY A 332 6.81 -0.33 -6.41
C GLY A 332 7.41 1.06 -6.31
N LEU A 333 6.90 2.05 -7.04
CA LEU A 333 7.48 3.40 -7.07
C LEU A 333 7.44 4.13 -5.70
N LEU A 334 6.46 3.81 -4.84
CA LEU A 334 6.37 4.34 -3.48
C LEU A 334 7.58 3.96 -2.62
N GLU A 335 8.09 2.75 -2.82
CA GLU A 335 9.20 2.16 -2.08
C GLU A 335 10.53 2.41 -2.77
N SER A 336 10.55 2.37 -4.11
CA SER A 336 11.79 2.39 -4.90
C SER A 336 12.32 3.80 -5.14
N ARG A 337 11.44 4.80 -5.27
CA ARG A 337 11.79 6.22 -5.41
C ARG A 337 10.90 7.12 -4.57
N SER A 338 10.80 6.80 -3.29
CA SER A 338 9.92 7.49 -2.35
C SER A 338 10.20 8.99 -2.24
N GLY A 339 11.45 9.43 -2.51
CA GLY A 339 11.82 10.84 -2.58
C GLY A 339 11.19 11.56 -3.78
N GLU A 340 11.37 11.03 -5.00
CA GLU A 340 10.78 11.58 -6.23
C GLU A 340 9.24 11.58 -6.16
N PHE A 341 8.67 10.50 -5.64
CA PHE A 341 7.23 10.41 -5.41
C PHE A 341 6.74 11.51 -4.44
N SER A 342 7.50 11.77 -3.38
CA SER A 342 7.23 12.85 -2.43
C SER A 342 7.23 14.23 -3.09
N GLU A 343 8.19 14.50 -4.00
CA GLU A 343 8.25 15.77 -4.74
C GLU A 343 6.99 15.98 -5.59
N ILE A 344 6.48 14.93 -6.22
CA ILE A 344 5.21 15.00 -6.98
C ILE A 344 4.04 15.32 -6.04
N LEU A 345 3.96 14.67 -4.88
CA LEU A 345 2.91 14.97 -3.89
C LEU A 345 2.97 16.42 -3.39
N HIS A 346 4.18 16.97 -3.19
CA HIS A 346 4.35 18.40 -2.83
C HIS A 346 3.84 19.33 -3.92
N GLN A 347 4.07 19.01 -5.20
CA GLN A 347 3.52 19.77 -6.33
C GLN A 347 1.99 19.74 -6.31
N ILE A 348 1.38 18.56 -6.13
CA ILE A 348 -0.08 18.38 -6.06
C ILE A 348 -0.66 19.18 -4.88
N ALA A 349 -0.06 19.08 -3.68
CA ALA A 349 -0.51 19.79 -2.49
C ALA A 349 -0.46 21.32 -2.66
N THR A 350 0.60 21.84 -3.29
CA THR A 350 0.75 23.27 -3.57
C THR A 350 -0.36 23.77 -4.50
N VAL A 351 -0.66 23.02 -5.55
CA VAL A 351 -1.72 23.38 -6.50
C VAL A 351 -3.10 23.35 -5.86
N SER A 352 -3.37 22.36 -5.01
CA SER A 352 -4.65 22.24 -4.32
C SER A 352 -4.89 23.40 -3.36
N ARG A 353 -3.86 23.86 -2.63
CA ARG A 353 -3.95 25.04 -1.75
C ARG A 353 -4.24 26.34 -2.51
N ILE A 354 -3.58 26.56 -3.65
CA ILE A 354 -3.82 27.76 -4.48
C ILE A 354 -5.26 27.78 -5.02
N SER A 355 -5.83 26.64 -5.29
CA SER A 355 -7.20 26.52 -5.82
C SER A 355 -8.24 26.85 -4.72
N SER A 356 -8.03 26.40 -3.48
CA SER A 356 -8.91 26.68 -2.34
C SER A 356 -8.90 28.17 -1.99
N ASP A 357 -7.72 28.81 -1.92
CA ASP A 357 -7.57 30.23 -1.63
C ASP A 357 -8.27 31.15 -2.65
N ARG A 358 -8.38 30.70 -3.92
CA ARG A 358 -9.08 31.45 -4.98
C ARG A 358 -10.60 31.31 -4.91
N SER A 359 -11.11 30.19 -4.42
CA SER A 359 -12.54 29.98 -4.26
C SER A 359 -13.14 30.69 -3.05
N GLU A 360 -12.30 31.08 -2.07
CA GLU A 360 -12.71 31.82 -0.85
C GLU A 360 -12.61 33.35 -1.00
N ARG A 361 -12.09 33.85 -2.13
CA ARG A 361 -12.09 35.31 -2.38
C ARG A 361 -13.41 35.72 -3.01
N PRO A 362 -14.20 36.61 -2.36
CA PRO A 362 -15.51 37.08 -2.84
C PRO A 362 -15.41 37.86 -4.16
#